data_931798a1f2516c257f149495b626eeef
#
_entry.id   931798a1f2516c257f149495b626eeef
#
_cell.length_a   1.000
_cell.length_b   1.000
_cell.length_c   1.000
_cell.angle_alpha   90.00
_cell.angle_beta   90.00
_cell.angle_gamma   90.00
#
_symmetry.space_group_name_H-M   'P 1'
#
loop_
_entity.id
_entity.type
_entity.pdbx_description
1 polymer ?
#
loop_
_entity_poly.entity_id
_entity_poly.type
_entity_poly.pdbx_seq_one_letter_code
_entity_poly.pdbx_strand_id
1 'polypeptide(L)'
;MTPNRVQRGESKKRRVPLAWLIVPIVLVVIGVAIFLTLGGGDVPIIGGDDEVTPPFDFIVKGASAVATAPDADEATLASTAEDVAQEITPTIDDLFTNGYLDPSNWRDGDYEEVFATFAPDAVATAEESVETLTLGATAGDVFASVDPGKSKLSYQVLFDPDGAVETAVVTVVFRATAERKDGTYLAIVSEGEFFLRELDGWTITAFDVKRDDHETQPPSPSASTSPSG
;
A
#
# COMPACT_ATOMS: atom_id res chain seq x y z
N MET A 1 -21.34 38.08 -57.61
CA MET A 1 -21.30 36.68 -57.17
C MET A 1 -19.88 36.38 -56.76
N THR A 2 -19.59 36.35 -55.45
CA THR A 2 -18.26 36.12 -54.90
C THR A 2 -18.23 34.74 -54.24
N PRO A 3 -17.31 33.82 -54.53
CA PRO A 3 -17.31 32.52 -53.91
C PRO A 3 -16.69 32.55 -52.51
N ASN A 4 -17.40 31.91 -51.58
CA ASN A 4 -17.09 31.74 -50.18
C ASN A 4 -15.92 30.74 -50.03
N ARG A 5 -14.80 31.20 -49.45
CA ARG A 5 -13.60 30.37 -49.19
C ARG A 5 -13.76 29.72 -47.83
N VAL A 6 -14.03 28.43 -47.83
CA VAL A 6 -14.07 27.60 -46.63
C VAL A 6 -12.63 27.41 -46.10
N GLN A 7 -12.32 28.00 -44.96
CA GLN A 7 -11.09 27.70 -44.22
C GLN A 7 -11.20 26.34 -43.53
N ARG A 8 -10.42 25.39 -44.00
CA ARG A 8 -10.24 24.08 -43.36
C ARG A 8 -9.29 24.27 -42.17
N GLY A 9 -9.83 24.19 -40.94
CA GLY A 9 -9.05 24.22 -39.72
C GLY A 9 -8.20 22.94 -39.62
N GLU A 10 -6.88 23.08 -39.70
CA GLU A 10 -5.95 21.99 -39.40
C GLU A 10 -5.93 21.76 -37.87
N SER A 11 -6.43 20.60 -37.45
CA SER A 11 -6.32 20.14 -36.06
C SER A 11 -4.87 19.75 -35.78
N LYS A 12 -4.16 20.60 -35.03
CA LYS A 12 -2.82 20.38 -34.52
C LYS A 12 -2.85 19.23 -33.52
N LYS A 13 -2.57 18.00 -33.97
CA LYS A 13 -2.36 16.85 -33.08
C LYS A 13 -1.21 17.17 -32.13
N ARG A 14 -1.53 17.44 -30.85
CA ARG A 14 -0.53 17.51 -29.78
C ARG A 14 0.10 16.12 -29.64
N ARG A 15 1.35 15.99 -30.09
CA ARG A 15 2.16 14.82 -29.80
C ARG A 15 2.57 14.93 -28.33
N VAL A 16 2.04 14.06 -27.47
CA VAL A 16 2.54 13.89 -26.11
C VAL A 16 3.97 13.40 -26.22
N PRO A 17 4.96 14.06 -25.62
CA PRO A 17 6.35 13.64 -25.73
C PRO A 17 6.50 12.24 -25.10
N LEU A 18 7.13 11.33 -25.84
CA LEU A 18 7.33 9.92 -25.47
C LEU A 18 8.07 9.74 -24.14
N ALA A 19 8.76 10.78 -23.68
CA ALA A 19 9.43 10.83 -22.38
C ALA A 19 8.49 10.66 -21.17
N TRP A 20 7.23 11.08 -21.27
CA TRP A 20 6.25 10.95 -20.18
C TRP A 20 5.75 9.52 -19.96
N LEU A 21 5.93 8.64 -20.92
CA LEU A 21 5.53 7.22 -20.83
C LEU A 21 6.66 6.32 -20.29
N ILE A 22 7.90 6.78 -20.29
CA ILE A 22 9.06 5.97 -19.89
C ILE A 22 9.34 6.08 -18.39
N VAL A 23 9.04 7.23 -17.76
CA VAL A 23 9.30 7.48 -16.33
C VAL A 23 8.61 6.48 -15.41
N PRO A 24 7.30 6.16 -15.56
CA PRO A 24 6.64 5.19 -14.69
C PRO A 24 7.18 3.76 -14.85
N ILE A 25 7.63 3.37 -16.06
CA ILE A 25 8.13 2.01 -16.30
C ILE A 25 9.50 1.79 -15.64
N VAL A 26 10.35 2.80 -15.59
CA VAL A 26 11.68 2.70 -14.96
C VAL A 26 11.56 2.61 -13.44
N LEU A 27 10.59 3.32 -12.82
CA LEU A 27 10.34 3.27 -11.38
C LEU A 27 9.85 1.89 -10.93
N VAL A 28 8.95 1.25 -11.68
CA VAL A 28 8.45 -0.11 -11.39
C VAL A 28 9.58 -1.14 -11.44
N VAL A 29 10.52 -1.03 -12.39
CA VAL A 29 11.65 -1.98 -12.51
C VAL A 29 12.65 -1.86 -11.36
N ILE A 30 12.88 -0.66 -10.83
CA ILE A 30 13.79 -0.45 -9.69
C ILE A 30 13.16 -0.96 -8.39
N GLY A 31 11.86 -0.76 -8.17
CA GLY A 31 11.14 -1.27 -6.99
C GLY A 31 11.21 -2.80 -6.88
N VAL A 32 10.98 -3.51 -7.97
CA VAL A 32 10.99 -4.99 -8.02
C VAL A 32 12.40 -5.57 -7.76
N ALA A 33 13.47 -4.91 -8.19
CA ALA A 33 14.83 -5.42 -8.01
C ALA A 33 15.31 -5.41 -6.55
N ILE A 34 14.86 -4.47 -5.73
CA ILE A 34 15.20 -4.38 -4.30
C ILE A 34 14.46 -5.46 -3.50
N PHE A 35 13.29 -5.88 -3.97
CA PHE A 35 12.40 -6.79 -3.27
C PHE A 35 12.89 -8.24 -3.19
N LEU A 36 13.63 -8.71 -4.19
CA LEU A 36 14.06 -10.11 -4.29
C LEU A 36 15.24 -10.51 -3.36
N THR A 37 15.83 -9.54 -2.63
CA THR A 37 17.05 -9.80 -1.82
C THR A 37 16.82 -9.96 -0.32
N LEU A 38 15.57 -9.83 0.20
CA LEU A 38 15.31 -9.84 1.64
C LEU A 38 14.56 -11.11 2.09
N GLY A 39 15.31 -12.11 2.50
CA GLY A 39 14.86 -13.42 2.96
C GLY A 39 13.91 -13.43 4.18
N GLY A 40 13.02 -14.42 4.20
CA GLY A 40 12.00 -14.63 5.21
C GLY A 40 12.54 -15.18 6.55
N GLY A 41 11.81 -14.87 7.62
CA GLY A 41 12.01 -15.42 8.96
C GLY A 41 10.69 -15.45 9.74
N ASP A 42 10.48 -16.48 10.54
CA ASP A 42 9.25 -16.87 11.24
C ASP A 42 8.83 -15.98 12.42
N VAL A 43 7.52 -15.90 12.69
CA VAL A 43 6.91 -15.15 13.82
C VAL A 43 6.06 -16.07 14.71
N PRO A 44 6.03 -15.86 16.02
CA PRO A 44 5.17 -16.60 16.94
C PRO A 44 3.74 -16.00 17.01
N ILE A 45 2.74 -16.90 17.12
CA ILE A 45 1.31 -16.59 17.25
C ILE A 45 0.88 -16.83 18.69
N ILE A 46 0.11 -15.91 19.27
CA ILE A 46 -0.51 -16.05 20.59
C ILE A 46 -2.04 -16.02 20.39
N GLY A 47 -2.72 -17.08 20.73
CA GLY A 47 -4.19 -17.14 20.73
C GLY A 47 -4.75 -16.94 22.15
N GLY A 48 -5.89 -16.26 22.25
CA GLY A 48 -6.67 -16.08 23.48
C GLY A 48 -7.99 -15.33 23.21
N ASP A 49 -9.06 -15.83 23.78
CA ASP A 49 -10.46 -15.39 23.59
C ASP A 49 -10.80 -14.06 24.25
N ASP A 50 -10.21 -12.97 23.82
CA ASP A 50 -10.75 -11.62 23.99
C ASP A 50 -10.33 -10.85 22.75
N GLU A 51 -11.30 -10.29 22.02
CA GLU A 51 -11.16 -9.60 20.73
C GLU A 51 -10.32 -8.30 20.79
N VAL A 52 -9.11 -8.40 21.27
CA VAL A 52 -8.11 -7.33 21.14
C VAL A 52 -7.29 -7.69 19.93
N THR A 53 -7.55 -7.05 18.81
CA THR A 53 -6.66 -7.07 17.66
C THR A 53 -5.26 -6.74 18.16
N PRO A 54 -4.27 -7.65 18.04
CA PRO A 54 -2.91 -7.33 18.47
C PRO A 54 -2.43 -6.11 17.71
N PRO A 55 -1.69 -5.19 18.37
CA PRO A 55 -1.17 -4.02 17.70
C PRO A 55 -0.35 -4.49 16.49
N PHE A 56 -0.75 -4.02 15.33
CA PHE A 56 -0.08 -4.31 14.07
C PHE A 56 0.73 -3.09 13.65
N ASP A 57 2.01 -3.30 13.37
CA ASP A 57 2.89 -2.28 12.82
C ASP A 57 3.70 -2.88 11.68
N PHE A 58 3.85 -2.13 10.60
CA PHE A 58 4.76 -2.50 9.53
C PHE A 58 6.23 -2.35 9.95
N ILE A 59 7.06 -3.24 9.45
CA ILE A 59 8.52 -3.09 9.54
C ILE A 59 8.98 -2.15 8.43
N VAL A 60 9.30 -0.91 8.78
CA VAL A 60 9.87 0.06 7.84
C VAL A 60 11.29 -0.34 7.45
N LYS A 61 11.55 -0.49 6.16
CA LYS A 61 12.87 -0.91 5.60
C LYS A 61 13.76 0.26 5.23
N GLY A 62 13.22 1.46 5.17
CA GLY A 62 13.91 2.70 4.92
C GLY A 62 13.18 3.60 3.95
N ALA A 63 13.65 4.83 3.89
CA ALA A 63 13.20 5.84 2.95
C ALA A 63 14.36 6.26 2.05
N SER A 64 14.08 6.56 0.80
CA SER A 64 15.02 7.08 -0.18
C SER A 64 14.50 8.33 -0.84
N ALA A 65 15.37 9.32 -1.04
CA ALA A 65 15.07 10.54 -1.76
C ALA A 65 15.35 10.35 -3.27
N VAL A 66 14.44 10.82 -4.10
CA VAL A 66 14.62 10.87 -5.56
C VAL A 66 14.44 12.32 -6.00
N ALA A 67 15.52 13.00 -6.35
CA ALA A 67 15.48 14.39 -6.77
C ALA A 67 15.88 14.53 -8.26
N THR A 68 15.25 15.50 -8.91
CA THR A 68 15.59 15.87 -10.30
C THR A 68 16.58 17.01 -10.39
N ALA A 69 16.86 17.70 -9.27
CA ALA A 69 17.77 18.84 -9.20
C ALA A 69 19.23 18.36 -9.08
N PRO A 70 20.15 18.80 -9.96
CA PRO A 70 21.55 18.36 -9.93
C PRO A 70 22.36 18.90 -8.75
N ASP A 71 21.90 19.97 -8.09
CA ASP A 71 22.60 20.68 -7.02
C ASP A 71 21.93 20.48 -5.64
N ALA A 72 21.03 19.50 -5.52
CA ALA A 72 20.32 19.23 -4.27
C ALA A 72 21.27 18.66 -3.19
N ASP A 73 21.16 19.13 -1.96
CA ASP A 73 21.86 18.56 -0.82
C ASP A 73 21.28 17.18 -0.47
N GLU A 74 21.98 16.14 -0.87
CA GLU A 74 21.55 14.73 -0.69
C GLU A 74 21.26 14.41 0.79
N ALA A 75 22.02 14.97 1.73
CA ALA A 75 21.82 14.70 3.16
C ALA A 75 20.51 15.32 3.68
N THR A 76 20.20 16.54 3.22
CA THR A 76 18.93 17.20 3.57
C THR A 76 17.76 16.45 2.96
N LEU A 77 17.84 16.04 1.69
CA LEU A 77 16.78 15.28 1.03
C LEU A 77 16.55 13.91 1.69
N ALA A 78 17.63 13.23 2.10
CA ALA A 78 17.52 11.95 2.79
C ALA A 78 16.81 12.09 4.15
N SER A 79 17.18 13.13 4.93
CA SER A 79 16.51 13.42 6.21
C SER A 79 15.03 13.74 6.01
N THR A 80 14.69 14.57 5.01
CA THR A 80 13.31 14.89 4.70
C THR A 80 12.52 13.65 4.27
N ALA A 81 13.14 12.74 3.50
CA ALA A 81 12.49 11.50 3.11
C ALA A 81 12.20 10.57 4.31
N GLU A 82 13.07 10.55 5.32
CA GLU A 82 12.84 9.82 6.57
C GLU A 82 11.69 10.44 7.38
N ASP A 83 11.63 11.77 7.48
CA ASP A 83 10.55 12.49 8.17
C ASP A 83 9.19 12.21 7.48
N VAL A 84 9.13 12.31 6.15
CA VAL A 84 7.94 11.99 5.35
C VAL A 84 7.49 10.54 5.56
N ALA A 85 8.43 9.59 5.60
CA ALA A 85 8.10 8.19 5.86
C ALA A 85 7.47 8.00 7.24
N GLN A 86 7.95 8.70 8.28
CA GLN A 86 7.35 8.65 9.61
C GLN A 86 5.94 9.23 9.65
N GLU A 87 5.68 10.30 8.90
CA GLU A 87 4.36 10.94 8.81
C GLU A 87 3.34 10.08 8.05
N ILE A 88 3.77 9.34 7.03
CA ILE A 88 2.90 8.51 6.20
C ILE A 88 2.61 7.14 6.83
N THR A 89 3.54 6.59 7.59
CA THR A 89 3.41 5.22 8.15
C THR A 89 2.06 4.98 8.83
N PRO A 90 1.55 5.88 9.72
CA PRO A 90 0.25 5.68 10.35
C PRO A 90 -0.90 5.56 9.34
N THR A 91 -0.90 6.33 8.26
CA THR A 91 -1.96 6.26 7.23
C THR A 91 -2.00 4.87 6.56
N ILE A 92 -0.84 4.26 6.31
CA ILE A 92 -0.76 2.92 5.72
C ILE A 92 -1.08 1.84 6.76
N ASP A 93 -0.64 2.00 8.02
CA ASP A 93 -1.01 1.10 9.13
C ASP A 93 -2.54 1.08 9.33
N ASP A 94 -3.19 2.24 9.35
CA ASP A 94 -4.65 2.38 9.47
C ASP A 94 -5.37 1.73 8.27
N LEU A 95 -4.88 1.95 7.04
CA LEU A 95 -5.44 1.34 5.84
C LEU A 95 -5.51 -0.19 5.96
N PHE A 96 -4.41 -0.83 6.37
CA PHE A 96 -4.35 -2.29 6.46
C PHE A 96 -5.03 -2.82 7.73
N THR A 97 -4.98 -2.10 8.82
CA THR A 97 -5.73 -2.44 10.04
C THR A 97 -7.22 -2.44 9.75
N ASN A 98 -7.75 -1.36 9.22
CA ASN A 98 -9.18 -1.23 8.92
C ASN A 98 -9.64 -2.14 7.78
N GLY A 99 -8.77 -2.39 6.79
CA GLY A 99 -9.11 -3.23 5.64
C GLY A 99 -9.03 -4.73 5.90
N TYR A 100 -8.15 -5.16 6.80
CA TYR A 100 -7.87 -6.59 6.97
C TYR A 100 -7.96 -7.10 8.40
N LEU A 101 -7.60 -6.29 9.40
CA LEU A 101 -7.37 -6.80 10.74
C LEU A 101 -8.50 -6.45 11.73
N ASP A 102 -9.18 -5.31 11.53
CA ASP A 102 -10.27 -4.92 12.40
C ASP A 102 -11.54 -5.73 12.09
N PRO A 103 -11.97 -6.62 13.03
CA PRO A 103 -13.18 -7.43 12.82
C PRO A 103 -14.47 -6.60 12.81
N SER A 104 -14.49 -5.38 13.34
CA SER A 104 -15.66 -4.51 13.28
C SER A 104 -15.96 -4.07 11.84
N ASN A 105 -14.93 -3.91 11.01
CA ASN A 105 -15.08 -3.50 9.62
C ASN A 105 -15.40 -4.70 8.71
N TRP A 106 -14.57 -5.74 8.73
CA TRP A 106 -14.70 -6.83 7.77
C TRP A 106 -15.87 -7.79 8.09
N ARG A 107 -16.35 -7.87 9.35
CA ARG A 107 -17.54 -8.68 9.68
C ARG A 107 -18.81 -8.12 9.07
N ASP A 108 -18.93 -6.80 9.04
CA ASP A 108 -20.08 -6.09 8.50
C ASP A 108 -19.91 -5.71 7.03
N GLY A 109 -18.67 -5.83 6.50
CA GLY A 109 -18.29 -5.41 5.15
C GLY A 109 -18.30 -3.89 4.99
N ASP A 110 -18.11 -3.17 6.10
CA ASP A 110 -18.05 -1.71 6.13
C ASP A 110 -16.60 -1.25 6.14
N TYR A 111 -16.18 -0.58 5.08
CA TYR A 111 -14.82 -0.09 4.86
C TYR A 111 -14.76 1.42 4.64
N GLU A 112 -15.69 2.19 5.19
CA GLU A 112 -15.73 3.65 5.03
C GLU A 112 -14.39 4.28 5.50
N GLU A 113 -13.82 3.81 6.61
CA GLU A 113 -12.54 4.29 7.13
C GLU A 113 -11.35 3.98 6.21
N VAL A 114 -11.38 2.85 5.51
CA VAL A 114 -10.37 2.52 4.49
C VAL A 114 -10.41 3.53 3.36
N PHE A 115 -11.60 3.81 2.83
CA PHE A 115 -11.76 4.72 1.69
C PHE A 115 -11.54 6.19 2.05
N ALA A 116 -11.70 6.56 3.32
CA ALA A 116 -11.40 7.91 3.83
C ALA A 116 -9.90 8.27 3.73
N THR A 117 -9.00 7.29 3.58
CA THR A 117 -7.57 7.54 3.37
C THR A 117 -7.21 7.98 1.94
N PHE A 118 -8.15 7.86 1.01
CA PHE A 118 -7.96 8.21 -0.40
C PHE A 118 -8.39 9.65 -0.72
N ALA A 119 -7.69 10.26 -1.68
CA ALA A 119 -8.10 11.54 -2.22
C ALA A 119 -9.47 11.43 -2.92
N PRO A 120 -10.30 12.50 -2.94
CA PRO A 120 -11.66 12.44 -3.46
C PRO A 120 -11.79 11.93 -4.91
N ASP A 121 -10.79 12.14 -5.74
CA ASP A 121 -10.73 11.67 -7.11
C ASP A 121 -10.26 10.20 -7.24
N ALA A 122 -9.70 9.61 -6.18
CA ALA A 122 -9.27 8.22 -6.12
C ALA A 122 -10.28 7.30 -5.41
N VAL A 123 -11.20 7.83 -4.58
CA VAL A 123 -12.16 7.06 -3.78
C VAL A 123 -12.96 6.09 -4.63
N ALA A 124 -13.54 6.54 -5.74
CA ALA A 124 -14.37 5.66 -6.58
C ALA A 124 -13.59 4.44 -7.10
N THR A 125 -12.31 4.62 -7.49
CA THR A 125 -11.45 3.52 -7.92
C THR A 125 -11.09 2.59 -6.75
N ALA A 126 -10.90 3.14 -5.55
CA ALA A 126 -10.65 2.35 -4.35
C ALA A 126 -11.86 1.50 -3.96
N GLU A 127 -13.07 2.05 -4.00
CA GLU A 127 -14.33 1.34 -3.75
C GLU A 127 -14.56 0.20 -4.78
N GLU A 128 -14.28 0.44 -6.06
CA GLU A 128 -14.31 -0.60 -7.10
C GLU A 128 -13.28 -1.70 -6.86
N SER A 129 -12.22 -1.41 -6.10
CA SER A 129 -11.13 -2.33 -5.78
C SER A 129 -11.23 -2.93 -4.37
N VAL A 130 -12.40 -2.90 -3.72
CA VAL A 130 -12.63 -3.37 -2.35
C VAL A 130 -12.06 -4.77 -2.09
N GLU A 131 -12.23 -5.71 -3.01
CA GLU A 131 -11.72 -7.09 -2.89
C GLU A 131 -10.18 -7.17 -2.88
N THR A 132 -9.50 -6.14 -3.38
CA THR A 132 -8.03 -6.07 -3.42
C THR A 132 -7.46 -5.33 -2.22
N LEU A 133 -8.15 -4.26 -1.79
CA LEU A 133 -7.69 -3.36 -0.74
C LEU A 133 -8.13 -3.80 0.66
N THR A 134 -9.08 -4.76 0.75
CA THR A 134 -9.66 -5.22 2.02
C THR A 134 -9.88 -6.73 2.00
N LEU A 135 -10.46 -7.29 3.06
CA LEU A 135 -10.89 -8.71 3.06
C LEU A 135 -12.08 -8.99 2.14
N GLY A 136 -12.75 -7.94 1.62
CA GLY A 136 -13.91 -8.04 0.75
C GLY A 136 -15.24 -7.99 1.48
N ALA A 137 -16.29 -7.62 0.75
CA ALA A 137 -17.61 -7.32 1.31
C ALA A 137 -18.31 -8.53 2.00
N THR A 138 -17.87 -9.76 1.71
CA THR A 138 -18.44 -10.99 2.31
C THR A 138 -17.52 -11.64 3.35
N ALA A 139 -16.47 -10.95 3.78
CA ALA A 139 -15.46 -11.48 4.69
C ALA A 139 -16.08 -12.02 5.99
N GLY A 140 -17.05 -11.32 6.56
CA GLY A 140 -17.76 -11.73 7.76
C GLY A 140 -18.49 -13.06 7.65
N ASP A 141 -18.89 -13.48 6.45
CA ASP A 141 -19.51 -14.80 6.23
C ASP A 141 -18.46 -15.93 6.13
N VAL A 142 -17.23 -15.60 5.76
CA VAL A 142 -16.18 -16.55 5.42
C VAL A 142 -15.18 -16.75 6.55
N PHE A 143 -14.69 -15.67 7.16
CA PHE A 143 -13.60 -15.71 8.13
C PHE A 143 -14.08 -15.74 9.58
N ALA A 144 -13.36 -16.47 10.41
CA ALA A 144 -13.50 -16.49 11.87
C ALA A 144 -12.52 -15.52 12.54
N SER A 145 -11.26 -15.49 12.06
CA SER A 145 -10.22 -14.61 12.55
C SER A 145 -9.21 -14.27 11.45
N VAL A 146 -8.47 -13.18 11.65
CA VAL A 146 -7.32 -12.81 10.80
C VAL A 146 -6.17 -12.38 11.69
N ASP A 147 -5.05 -13.05 11.55
CA ASP A 147 -3.82 -12.79 12.31
C ASP A 147 -2.78 -12.14 11.41
N PRO A 148 -2.20 -10.98 11.81
CA PRO A 148 -1.19 -10.31 11.02
C PRO A 148 0.12 -11.10 11.00
N GLY A 149 0.75 -11.14 9.82
CA GLY A 149 2.10 -11.65 9.61
C GLY A 149 3.15 -10.53 9.53
N LYS A 150 4.41 -10.92 9.37
CA LYS A 150 5.50 -9.94 9.14
C LYS A 150 5.29 -9.19 7.85
N SER A 151 4.94 -7.93 7.97
CA SER A 151 4.67 -7.01 6.88
C SER A 151 5.75 -5.93 6.79
N LYS A 152 5.95 -5.35 5.61
CA LYS A 152 7.07 -4.44 5.34
C LYS A 152 6.64 -3.25 4.52
N LEU A 153 7.23 -2.08 4.82
CA LEU A 153 7.14 -0.86 4.02
C LEU A 153 8.53 -0.41 3.57
N SER A 154 8.59 0.19 2.39
CA SER A 154 9.71 1.00 1.94
C SER A 154 9.19 2.23 1.19
N TYR A 155 9.94 3.32 1.27
CA TYR A 155 9.51 4.63 0.79
C TYR A 155 10.45 5.17 -0.28
N GLN A 156 9.88 5.80 -1.31
CA GLN A 156 10.60 6.66 -2.24
C GLN A 156 9.91 8.02 -2.24
N VAL A 157 10.62 9.06 -1.82
CA VAL A 157 10.11 10.42 -1.79
C VAL A 157 10.66 11.18 -2.97
N LEU A 158 9.77 11.66 -3.82
CA LEU A 158 10.08 12.40 -5.03
C LEU A 158 10.06 13.90 -4.71
N PHE A 159 11.13 14.57 -5.10
CA PHE A 159 11.30 16.01 -4.92
C PHE A 159 11.25 16.72 -6.26
N ASP A 160 10.59 17.87 -6.27
CA ASP A 160 10.59 18.77 -7.40
C ASP A 160 11.96 19.46 -7.60
N PRO A 161 12.17 20.24 -8.68
CA PRO A 161 13.43 20.95 -8.91
C PRO A 161 13.77 22.00 -7.84
N ASP A 162 12.80 22.47 -7.07
CA ASP A 162 12.98 23.46 -5.99
C ASP A 162 13.28 22.77 -4.64
N GLY A 163 13.27 21.44 -4.59
CA GLY A 163 13.53 20.61 -3.40
C GLY A 163 12.32 20.42 -2.48
N ALA A 164 11.13 20.76 -2.95
CA ALA A 164 9.90 20.46 -2.22
C ALA A 164 9.44 19.01 -2.51
N VAL A 165 8.76 18.40 -1.54
CA VAL A 165 8.20 17.05 -1.72
C VAL A 165 7.02 17.13 -2.69
N GLU A 166 7.07 16.35 -3.76
CA GLU A 166 6.00 16.28 -4.77
C GLU A 166 5.07 15.09 -4.54
N THR A 167 5.67 13.92 -4.28
CA THR A 167 4.93 12.66 -4.13
C THR A 167 5.77 11.69 -3.29
N ALA A 168 5.13 10.92 -2.44
CA ALA A 168 5.72 9.76 -1.81
C ALA A 168 5.15 8.48 -2.45
N VAL A 169 6.03 7.54 -2.77
CA VAL A 169 5.66 6.19 -3.22
C VAL A 169 5.98 5.22 -2.10
N VAL A 170 4.96 4.50 -1.64
CA VAL A 170 5.08 3.51 -0.57
C VAL A 170 4.93 2.12 -1.18
N THR A 171 6.01 1.35 -1.18
CA THR A 171 5.96 -0.08 -1.56
C THR A 171 5.59 -0.89 -0.32
N VAL A 172 4.54 -1.68 -0.43
CA VAL A 172 3.96 -2.48 0.65
C VAL A 172 4.11 -3.96 0.37
N VAL A 173 4.39 -4.73 1.41
CA VAL A 173 4.15 -6.16 1.48
C VAL A 173 3.45 -6.45 2.78
N PHE A 174 2.16 -6.63 2.71
CA PHE A 174 1.34 -7.08 3.82
C PHE A 174 1.17 -8.60 3.77
N ARG A 175 1.15 -9.23 4.94
CA ARG A 175 0.89 -10.65 5.11
C ARG A 175 -0.01 -10.89 6.30
N ALA A 176 -0.95 -11.81 6.13
CA ALA A 176 -1.80 -12.27 7.21
C ALA A 176 -2.14 -13.75 7.03
N THR A 177 -2.61 -14.38 8.08
CA THR A 177 -3.24 -15.70 8.03
C THR A 177 -4.67 -15.57 8.51
N ALA A 178 -5.62 -15.96 7.68
CA ALA A 178 -7.03 -15.98 8.04
C ALA A 178 -7.49 -17.40 8.33
N GLU A 179 -8.20 -17.60 9.43
CA GLU A 179 -8.97 -18.82 9.72
C GLU A 179 -10.37 -18.66 9.13
N ARG A 180 -10.80 -19.63 8.33
CA ARG A 180 -12.15 -19.69 7.82
C ARG A 180 -13.06 -20.38 8.84
N LYS A 181 -14.37 -20.08 8.80
CA LYS A 181 -15.38 -20.69 9.67
C LYS A 181 -15.51 -22.21 9.51
N ASP A 182 -15.01 -22.78 8.42
CA ASP A 182 -14.94 -24.23 8.19
C ASP A 182 -13.68 -24.88 8.81
N GLY A 183 -12.82 -24.10 9.46
CA GLY A 183 -11.58 -24.54 10.10
C GLY A 183 -10.39 -24.68 9.13
N THR A 184 -10.53 -24.22 7.89
CA THR A 184 -9.39 -24.12 6.95
C THR A 184 -8.67 -22.79 7.09
N TYR A 185 -7.41 -22.74 6.64
CA TYR A 185 -6.55 -21.56 6.75
C TYR A 185 -6.16 -21.02 5.38
N LEU A 186 -6.11 -19.68 5.30
CA LEU A 186 -5.75 -18.94 4.11
C LEU A 186 -4.57 -18.00 4.43
N ALA A 187 -3.49 -18.10 3.69
CA ALA A 187 -2.46 -17.07 3.71
C ALA A 187 -2.87 -15.96 2.75
N ILE A 188 -2.88 -14.74 3.25
CA ILE A 188 -3.21 -13.52 2.50
C ILE A 188 -1.91 -12.75 2.28
N VAL A 189 -1.64 -12.39 1.03
CA VAL A 189 -0.52 -11.53 0.67
C VAL A 189 -1.06 -10.38 -0.16
N SER A 190 -0.89 -9.15 0.32
CA SER A 190 -1.17 -7.94 -0.45
C SER A 190 0.15 -7.21 -0.70
N GLU A 191 0.49 -6.96 -1.96
CA GLU A 191 1.73 -6.31 -2.35
C GLU A 191 1.52 -5.32 -3.48
N GLY A 192 2.30 -4.23 -3.47
CA GLY A 192 2.22 -3.21 -4.50
C GLY A 192 2.67 -1.85 -4.01
N GLU A 193 2.16 -0.81 -4.66
CA GLU A 193 2.57 0.57 -4.43
C GLU A 193 1.36 1.47 -4.19
N PHE A 194 1.50 2.39 -3.24
CA PHE A 194 0.59 3.51 -3.02
C PHE A 194 1.33 4.82 -3.32
N PHE A 195 0.64 5.73 -3.99
CA PHE A 195 1.14 7.06 -4.33
C PHE A 195 0.42 8.08 -3.46
N LEU A 196 1.16 8.79 -2.62
CA LEU A 196 0.59 9.75 -1.68
C LEU A 196 1.08 11.16 -2.00
N ARG A 197 0.22 12.11 -1.73
CA ARG A 197 0.52 13.54 -1.80
C ARG A 197 0.04 14.23 -0.53
N GLU A 198 0.74 15.28 -0.15
CA GLU A 198 0.31 16.15 0.93
C GLU A 198 -0.71 17.16 0.37
N LEU A 199 -1.96 17.03 0.81
CA LEU A 199 -3.06 17.94 0.49
C LEU A 199 -3.50 18.65 1.77
N ASP A 200 -4.53 18.14 2.47
CA ASP A 200 -4.91 18.54 3.85
C ASP A 200 -4.41 17.44 4.83
N GLY A 201 -3.17 16.98 4.66
CA GLY A 201 -2.53 15.80 5.21
C GLY A 201 -2.15 14.80 4.10
N TRP A 202 -1.46 13.73 4.48
CA TRP A 202 -1.04 12.69 3.53
C TRP A 202 -2.24 11.85 3.07
N THR A 203 -2.50 11.85 1.77
CA THR A 203 -3.66 11.21 1.16
C THR A 203 -3.23 10.34 -0.03
N ILE A 204 -3.82 9.16 -0.17
CA ILE A 204 -3.54 8.24 -1.29
C ILE A 204 -4.22 8.76 -2.55
N THR A 205 -3.45 9.10 -3.57
CA THR A 205 -3.94 9.63 -4.84
C THR A 205 -4.00 8.58 -5.95
N ALA A 206 -3.24 7.48 -5.82
CA ALA A 206 -3.27 6.35 -6.72
C ALA A 206 -2.68 5.11 -6.04
N PHE A 207 -2.94 3.93 -6.60
CA PHE A 207 -2.36 2.68 -6.13
C PHE A 207 -2.24 1.66 -7.28
N ASP A 208 -1.28 0.75 -7.13
CA ASP A 208 -1.13 -0.46 -7.95
C ASP A 208 -0.81 -1.62 -7.01
N VAL A 209 -1.85 -2.28 -6.51
CA VAL A 209 -1.78 -3.32 -5.49
C VAL A 209 -2.40 -4.60 -6.02
N LYS A 210 -1.83 -5.72 -5.64
CA LYS A 210 -2.35 -7.07 -5.92
C LYS A 210 -2.53 -7.81 -4.62
N ARG A 211 -3.60 -8.57 -4.54
CA ARG A 211 -3.86 -9.52 -3.47
C ARG A 211 -3.77 -10.93 -4.04
N ASP A 212 -3.04 -11.80 -3.34
CA ASP A 212 -2.92 -13.22 -3.63
C ASP A 212 -3.25 -14.03 -2.36
N ASP A 213 -4.27 -14.87 -2.46
CA ASP A 213 -4.76 -15.69 -1.37
C ASP A 213 -4.53 -17.16 -1.74
N HIS A 214 -3.90 -17.91 -0.84
CA HIS A 214 -3.67 -19.33 -1.05
C HIS A 214 -3.91 -20.15 0.22
N GLU A 215 -4.40 -21.38 0.06
CA GLU A 215 -4.58 -22.29 1.18
C GLU A 215 -3.26 -22.59 1.88
N THR A 216 -3.29 -22.58 3.20
CA THR A 216 -2.12 -22.87 4.03
C THR A 216 -2.48 -23.84 5.15
N GLN A 217 -1.46 -24.33 5.86
CA GLN A 217 -1.66 -25.15 7.04
C GLN A 217 -1.90 -24.25 8.27
N PRO A 218 -2.59 -24.79 9.30
CA PRO A 218 -2.70 -24.08 10.56
C PRO A 218 -1.32 -23.71 11.08
N PRO A 219 -1.16 -22.53 11.68
CA PRO A 219 0.09 -22.14 12.29
C PRO A 219 0.54 -23.20 13.31
N SER A 220 1.80 -23.61 13.22
CA SER A 220 2.34 -24.58 14.15
C SER A 220 2.28 -24.02 15.57
N PRO A 221 1.73 -24.74 16.56
CA PRO A 221 1.71 -24.27 17.93
C PRO A 221 3.15 -24.00 18.38
N SER A 222 3.43 -22.74 18.76
CA SER A 222 4.74 -22.38 19.30
C SER A 222 5.03 -23.29 20.48
N ALA A 223 6.15 -24.01 20.43
CA ALA A 223 6.59 -24.85 21.54
C ALA A 223 6.70 -23.96 22.78
N SER A 224 5.72 -24.06 23.67
CA SER A 224 5.75 -23.40 24.97
C SER A 224 6.99 -23.93 25.70
N THR A 225 7.99 -23.10 25.87
CA THR A 225 9.13 -23.35 26.73
C THR A 225 8.59 -23.51 28.13
N SER A 226 8.43 -24.78 28.57
CA SER A 226 8.15 -25.07 29.97
C SER A 226 9.28 -24.50 30.82
N PRO A 227 8.98 -23.67 31.84
CA PRO A 227 10.02 -23.26 32.77
C PRO A 227 10.53 -24.49 33.51
N SER A 228 11.81 -24.81 33.32
CA SER A 228 12.53 -25.80 34.14
C SER A 228 12.51 -25.29 35.58
N GLY A 229 11.85 -26.03 36.46
CA GLY A 229 11.87 -25.86 37.91
C GLY A 229 13.23 -26.19 38.53
#